data_eccda372afee4f8c3d40039ccdf4c169
#
_entry.id   eccda372afee4f8c3d40039ccdf4c169
#
_cell.length_a   1.000
_cell.length_b   1.000
_cell.length_c   1.000
_cell.angle_alpha   90.00
_cell.angle_beta   90.00
_cell.angle_gamma   90.00
#
_symmetry.space_group_name_H-M   'P 1'
#
loop_
_entity.id
_entity.type
_entity.pdbx_description
1 polymer ?
#
loop_
_entity_poly.entity_id
_entity_poly.type
_entity_poly.pdbx_seq_one_letter_code
_entity_poly.pdbx_strand_id
1 'polypeptide(L)' 'MNNQNTRLIRLPEVMNKTGYGKAWIYRLINEGLFPKPIKIGTRAIAFIESEIDEWIVSA' A
#
# COMPACT_ATOMS: atom_id res chain seq x y z
N MET A 1 6.62 7.87 20.13
CA MET A 1 6.44 7.52 19.68
C MET A 1 6.02 6.79 19.11
N ASN A 2 5.57 6.53 19.04
CA ASN A 2 5.25 5.69 18.64
C ASN A 2 5.06 5.47 17.38
N ASN A 3 5.22 4.88 16.92
CA ASN A 3 5.45 4.56 15.60
C ASN A 3 4.75 3.43 15.03
N GLN A 4 3.67 3.05 15.57
CA GLN A 4 2.89 1.97 15.07
C GLN A 4 2.35 2.26 13.69
N ASN A 5 2.41 3.49 13.25
CA ASN A 5 1.90 3.85 11.95
C ASN A 5 2.92 3.71 10.84
N THR A 6 4.08 3.15 11.15
CA THR A 6 5.09 2.94 10.13
C THR A 6 5.26 1.49 9.77
N ARG A 7 4.32 0.64 10.15
CA ARG A 7 4.38 -0.76 9.79
C ARG A 7 4.32 -0.92 8.28
N LEU A 8 5.23 -1.74 7.76
CA LEU A 8 5.26 -2.03 6.32
C LEU A 8 4.47 -3.30 6.04
N ILE A 9 3.65 -3.26 5.01
CA ILE A 9 2.86 -4.42 4.61
C ILE A 9 3.14 -4.73 3.15
N ARG A 10 2.92 -5.96 2.78
CA ARG A 10 3.18 -6.43 1.44
C ARG A 10 1.89 -6.43 0.64
N LEU A 11 2.04 -6.63 -0.67
CA LEU A 11 0.91 -6.55 -1.58
C LEU A 11 -0.25 -7.46 -1.21
N PRO A 12 -0.04 -8.73 -0.83
CA PRO A 12 -1.19 -9.55 -0.46
C PRO A 12 -2.03 -8.95 0.65
N GLU A 13 -1.40 -8.32 1.62
CA GLU A 13 -2.12 -7.69 2.71
C GLU A 13 -2.87 -6.45 2.22
N VAL A 14 -2.25 -5.68 1.32
CA VAL A 14 -2.91 -4.52 0.73
C VAL A 14 -4.15 -4.96 -0.04
N MET A 15 -4.04 -6.03 -0.81
CA MET A 15 -5.16 -6.57 -1.55
C MET A 15 -6.29 -6.99 -0.61
N ASN A 16 -5.92 -7.59 0.51
CA ASN A 16 -6.89 -8.02 1.49
C ASN A 16 -7.61 -6.85 2.14
N LYS A 17 -6.86 -5.79 2.46
CA LYS A 17 -7.43 -4.61 3.10
C LYS A 17 -8.35 -3.83 2.17
N THR A 18 -7.97 -3.73 0.90
CA THR A 18 -8.73 -2.91 -0.05
C THR A 18 -9.80 -3.68 -0.79
N GLY A 19 -9.64 -4.98 -0.90
CA GLY A 19 -10.53 -5.79 -1.70
C GLY A 19 -10.25 -5.72 -3.19
N TYR A 20 -9.19 -5.02 -3.60
CA TYR A 20 -8.86 -4.87 -5.01
C TYR A 20 -7.89 -5.95 -5.44
N GLY A 21 -7.91 -6.28 -6.73
CA GLY A 21 -6.95 -7.19 -7.30
C GLY A 21 -5.62 -6.51 -7.58
N LYS A 22 -4.61 -7.33 -7.85
CA LYS A 22 -3.26 -6.86 -8.07
C LYS A 22 -3.18 -5.89 -9.26
N ALA A 23 -3.82 -6.25 -10.37
CA ALA A 23 -3.75 -5.42 -11.58
C ALA A 23 -4.36 -4.05 -11.34
N TRP A 24 -5.46 -3.99 -10.60
CA TRP A 24 -6.13 -2.74 -10.31
C TRP A 24 -5.26 -1.85 -9.42
N ILE A 25 -4.61 -2.45 -8.42
CA ILE A 25 -3.75 -1.69 -7.53
C ILE A 25 -2.58 -1.08 -8.31
N TYR A 26 -1.93 -1.86 -9.17
CA TYR A 26 -0.83 -1.33 -9.97
C TYR A 26 -1.28 -0.24 -10.92
N ARG A 27 -2.47 -0.38 -11.47
CA ARG A 27 -3.02 0.67 -12.32
C ARG A 27 -3.21 1.97 -11.55
N LEU A 28 -3.75 1.89 -10.35
CA LEU A 28 -3.94 3.08 -9.51
C LEU A 28 -2.60 3.71 -9.15
N ILE A 29 -1.59 2.89 -8.86
CA ILE A 29 -0.26 3.39 -8.56
C ILE A 29 0.28 4.17 -9.75
N ASN A 30 0.16 3.60 -10.95
CA ASN A 30 0.67 4.25 -12.16
C ASN A 30 -0.04 5.55 -12.45
N GLU A 31 -1.28 5.67 -12.06
CA GLU A 31 -2.06 6.89 -12.31
C GLU A 31 -1.89 7.92 -11.19
N GLY A 32 -1.10 7.59 -10.19
CA GLY A 32 -0.90 8.50 -9.07
C GLY A 32 -2.08 8.59 -8.13
N LEU A 33 -2.94 7.59 -8.13
CA LEU A 33 -4.15 7.58 -7.34
C LEU A 33 -4.10 6.65 -6.14
N PHE A 34 -2.93 6.12 -5.84
CA PHE A 34 -2.76 5.17 -4.75
C PHE A 34 -1.43 5.45 -4.07
N PRO A 35 -1.30 5.18 -2.76
CA PRO A 35 -0.02 5.40 -2.08
C PRO A 35 1.08 4.60 -2.75
N LYS A 36 2.22 5.26 -2.96
CA LYS A 36 3.32 4.63 -3.68
C LYS A 36 4.03 3.61 -2.80
N PRO A 37 4.41 2.47 -3.38
CA PRO A 37 5.18 1.49 -2.62
C PRO A 37 6.60 1.96 -2.39
N ILE A 38 7.22 1.38 -1.38
CA ILE A 38 8.61 1.61 -1.04
C ILE A 38 9.40 0.38 -1.43
N LYS A 39 10.56 0.59 -2.05
CA LYS A 39 11.44 -0.53 -2.34
C LYS A 39 12.14 -0.98 -1.08
N ILE A 40 12.01 -2.24 -0.75
CA ILE A 40 12.65 -2.79 0.44
C ILE A 40 13.74 -3.80 0.07
N GLY A 41 14.02 -3.95 -1.21
CA GLY A 41 15.07 -4.84 -1.68
C GLY A 41 15.14 -4.74 -3.19
N THR A 42 15.96 -5.60 -3.79
CA THR A 42 16.17 -5.57 -5.22
C THR A 42 14.87 -5.81 -5.99
N ARG A 43 14.06 -6.73 -5.48
CA ARG A 43 12.82 -7.12 -6.16
C ARG A 43 11.61 -7.07 -5.25
N ALA A 44 11.75 -6.45 -4.09
CA ALA A 44 10.67 -6.45 -3.12
C ALA A 44 10.19 -5.04 -2.87
N ILE A 45 8.89 -4.89 -2.75
CA ILE A 45 8.27 -3.62 -2.41
C ILE A 45 7.34 -3.83 -1.22
N ALA A 46 7.07 -2.76 -0.51
CA ALA A 46 6.13 -2.78 0.59
C ALA A 46 5.38 -1.46 0.61
N PHE A 47 4.33 -1.41 1.39
CA PHE A 47 3.51 -0.22 1.53
C PHE A 47 3.49 0.17 3.00
N ILE A 48 3.35 1.46 3.28
CA ILE A 48 3.20 1.93 4.65
C ILE A 48 1.73 1.75 5.04
N GLU A 49 1.51 0.94 6.06
CA GLU A 49 0.15 0.55 6.42
C GLU A 49 -0.74 1.74 6.71
N SER A 50 -0.22 2.74 7.43
CA SER A 50 -1.03 3.89 7.76
C SER A 50 -1.49 4.66 6.53
N GLU A 51 -0.66 4.69 5.49
CA GLU A 51 -1.05 5.34 4.24
C GLU A 51 -2.17 4.58 3.55
N ILE A 52 -2.10 3.26 3.59
CA ILE A 52 -3.15 2.44 2.99
C ILE A 52 -4.46 2.64 3.76
N ASP A 53 -4.38 2.63 5.09
CA ASP A 53 -5.57 2.80 5.91
C ASP A 53 -6.21 4.16 5.70
N GLU A 54 -5.40 5.21 5.61
CA GLU A 54 -5.91 6.55 5.34
C GLU A 54 -6.56 6.63 3.96
N TRP A 55 -5.93 6.00 2.99
CA TRP A 55 -6.47 6.00 1.64
C TRP A 55 -7.84 5.33 1.59
N ILE A 56 -7.98 4.22 2.31
CA ILE A 56 -9.25 3.49 2.35
C ILE A 56 -10.34 4.36 2.97
N VAL A 57 -10.02 5.05 4.04
CA VAL A 57 -11.00 5.88 4.74
C VAL A 57 -11.38 7.10 3.91
N SER A 58 -10.45 7.63 3.15
CA SER A 58 -10.68 8.84 2.36
C SER A 58 -11.32 8.57 1.01
N ALA A 59 -11.31 7.33 0.60
CA ALA A 59 -11.76 6.99 -0.76
C ALA A 59 -13.28 7.06 -0.92
#